data_27cff64fda4f3af79536e71a991f9018
#
_entry.id   27cff64fda4f3af79536e71a991f9018
#
_cell.length_a   1.000
_cell.length_b   1.000
_cell.length_c   1.000
_cell.angle_alpha   90.00
_cell.angle_beta   90.00
_cell.angle_gamma   90.00
#
_symmetry.space_group_name_H-M   'P 1'
#
loop_
_entity.id
_entity.type
_entity.pdbx_description
1 polymer ?
#
loop_
_entity_poly.entity_id
_entity_poly.type
_entity_poly.pdbx_seq_one_letter_code
_entity_poly.pdbx_strand_id
1 'polypeptide(L)'
;MTVSTSDGARAAEYCEALGSLDQMEPTDIALIKSWGASVPGSILDAGCGPGHWARLLASADRLVTGIDVTPEFIAHARGASDDPNLSFEVMDMAHTPYADGSFAGILAWYSLIHTPPAHFTGTLTEFYRLLIPGGSLLLGMFLGEHGLPFAHAVTTAYYVSVPEFSALCERAGFTVEEVHTRSTGRHRDHLTIVARKPND
;
A
#
# COMPACT_ATOMS: atom_id res chain seq x y z
N MET A 1 -6.67 5.42 -17.31
CA MET A 1 -8.15 5.53 -17.21
C MET A 1 -8.42 6.52 -16.09
N THR A 2 -8.91 7.70 -16.40
CA THR A 2 -9.19 8.78 -15.45
C THR A 2 -10.32 8.35 -14.51
N VAL A 3 -10.06 8.28 -13.21
CA VAL A 3 -11.08 8.14 -12.16
C VAL A 3 -11.96 9.39 -12.25
N SER A 4 -13.25 9.19 -12.45
CA SER A 4 -14.23 10.22 -12.77
C SER A 4 -14.65 10.99 -11.52
N THR A 5 -15.09 12.23 -11.70
CA THR A 5 -15.60 13.18 -10.69
C THR A 5 -16.79 12.70 -9.83
N SER A 6 -17.34 11.50 -10.05
CA SER A 6 -18.30 10.84 -9.14
C SER A 6 -17.63 10.33 -7.86
N ASP A 7 -16.32 10.35 -7.77
CA ASP A 7 -15.55 9.74 -6.68
C ASP A 7 -15.27 10.70 -5.52
N GLY A 8 -15.40 12.01 -5.70
CA GLY A 8 -15.14 12.97 -4.61
C GLY A 8 -16.10 12.85 -3.41
N ALA A 9 -17.39 12.62 -3.66
CA ALA A 9 -18.35 12.38 -2.58
C ALA A 9 -18.09 11.05 -1.88
N ARG A 10 -17.72 10.00 -2.63
CA ARG A 10 -17.33 8.70 -2.09
C ARG A 10 -16.01 8.76 -1.34
N ALA A 11 -15.06 9.60 -1.78
CA ALA A 11 -13.80 9.82 -1.09
C ALA A 11 -14.03 10.46 0.28
N ALA A 12 -14.94 11.44 0.40
CA ALA A 12 -15.30 12.05 1.68
C ALA A 12 -15.94 11.03 2.64
N GLU A 13 -16.92 10.25 2.18
CA GLU A 13 -17.53 9.16 2.95
C GLU A 13 -16.48 8.11 3.39
N TYR A 14 -15.53 7.79 2.51
CA TYR A 14 -14.45 6.85 2.82
C TYR A 14 -13.52 7.43 3.89
N CYS A 15 -13.16 8.72 3.80
CA CYS A 15 -12.33 9.38 4.82
C CYS A 15 -13.00 9.37 6.20
N GLU A 16 -14.32 9.61 6.25
CA GLU A 16 -15.09 9.54 7.50
C GLU A 16 -15.18 8.12 8.06
N ALA A 17 -15.33 7.12 7.18
CA ALA A 17 -15.53 5.73 7.59
C ALA A 17 -14.22 4.97 7.88
N LEU A 18 -13.11 5.31 7.22
CA LEU A 18 -11.86 4.53 7.25
C LEU A 18 -10.60 5.42 7.33
N GLY A 19 -10.74 6.71 7.59
CA GLY A 19 -9.62 7.66 7.66
C GLY A 19 -8.87 7.71 8.98
N SER A 20 -9.28 6.93 9.98
CA SER A 20 -8.72 6.92 11.33
C SER A 20 -8.21 5.54 11.73
N LEU A 21 -7.12 5.52 12.51
CA LEU A 21 -6.57 4.27 13.05
C LEU A 21 -7.52 3.54 14.00
N ASP A 22 -8.41 4.27 14.67
CA ASP A 22 -9.39 3.68 15.60
C ASP A 22 -10.41 2.78 14.88
N GLN A 23 -10.50 2.90 13.57
CA GLN A 23 -11.39 2.10 12.71
C GLN A 23 -10.67 0.89 12.09
N MET A 24 -9.36 0.77 12.32
CA MET A 24 -8.52 -0.28 11.74
C MET A 24 -8.42 -1.47 12.70
N GLU A 25 -8.22 -2.65 12.12
CA GLU A 25 -7.99 -3.87 12.90
C GLU A 25 -6.70 -3.73 13.73
N PRO A 26 -6.74 -3.99 15.06
CA PRO A 26 -5.57 -3.86 15.93
C PRO A 26 -4.37 -4.71 15.48
N THR A 27 -4.63 -5.87 14.85
CA THR A 27 -3.60 -6.75 14.29
C THR A 27 -2.87 -6.11 13.12
N ASP A 28 -3.58 -5.35 12.27
CA ASP A 28 -2.99 -4.65 11.13
C ASP A 28 -2.13 -3.47 11.63
N ILE A 29 -2.61 -2.73 12.63
CA ILE A 29 -1.85 -1.65 13.27
C ILE A 29 -0.55 -2.18 13.87
N ALA A 30 -0.61 -3.29 14.62
CA ALA A 30 0.56 -3.90 15.25
C ALA A 30 1.57 -4.40 14.21
N LEU A 31 1.09 -5.04 13.14
CA LEU A 31 1.92 -5.55 12.05
C LEU A 31 2.64 -4.42 11.32
N ILE A 32 1.91 -3.40 10.85
CA ILE A 32 2.48 -2.27 10.11
C ILE A 32 3.47 -1.49 10.98
N LYS A 33 3.17 -1.31 12.27
CA LYS A 33 4.06 -0.66 13.23
C LYS A 33 5.35 -1.45 13.44
N SER A 34 5.25 -2.77 13.62
CA SER A 34 6.39 -3.67 13.77
C SER A 34 7.27 -3.70 12.53
N TRP A 35 6.64 -3.84 11.35
CA TRP A 35 7.34 -3.77 10.07
C TRP A 35 8.03 -2.41 9.89
N GLY A 36 7.33 -1.31 10.11
CA GLY A 36 7.89 0.03 10.00
C GLY A 36 9.11 0.23 10.93
N ALA A 37 9.07 -0.31 12.15
CA ALA A 37 10.20 -0.25 13.07
C ALA A 37 11.44 -1.01 12.57
N SER A 38 11.26 -2.02 11.73
CA SER A 38 12.36 -2.78 11.11
C SER A 38 12.99 -2.10 9.87
N VAL A 39 12.32 -1.09 9.30
CA VAL A 39 12.79 -0.38 8.10
C VAL A 39 13.75 0.75 8.50
N PRO A 40 15.02 0.73 8.06
CA PRO A 40 16.03 1.69 8.51
C PRO A 40 16.11 2.95 7.63
N GLY A 41 14.99 3.60 7.32
CA GLY A 41 15.01 4.80 6.46
C GLY A 41 13.65 5.27 6.02
N SER A 42 13.61 6.00 4.90
CA SER A 42 12.38 6.56 4.32
C SER A 42 11.42 5.48 3.85
N ILE A 43 10.12 5.73 4.03
CA ILE A 43 9.05 4.83 3.59
C ILE A 43 8.15 5.53 2.59
N LEU A 44 7.77 4.79 1.55
CA LEU A 44 6.67 5.15 0.64
C LEU A 44 5.40 4.42 1.07
N ASP A 45 4.32 5.15 1.32
CA ASP A 45 2.97 4.60 1.47
C ASP A 45 2.25 4.72 0.11
N ALA A 46 2.25 3.63 -0.65
CA ALA A 46 1.77 3.59 -2.03
C ALA A 46 0.27 3.27 -2.08
N GLY A 47 -0.54 4.25 -2.49
CA GLY A 47 -1.98 4.23 -2.37
C GLY A 47 -2.41 4.55 -0.94
N CYS A 48 -1.88 5.65 -0.38
CA CYS A 48 -2.01 6.01 1.03
C CYS A 48 -3.44 6.37 1.45
N GLY A 49 -4.36 6.60 0.50
CA GLY A 49 -5.71 7.07 0.78
C GLY A 49 -5.71 8.31 1.69
N PRO A 50 -6.48 8.32 2.80
CA PRO A 50 -6.53 9.43 3.76
C PRO A 50 -5.24 9.61 4.60
N GLY A 51 -4.19 8.81 4.40
CA GLY A 51 -2.88 8.97 5.00
C GLY A 51 -2.72 8.49 6.44
N HIS A 52 -3.65 7.71 6.98
CA HIS A 52 -3.57 7.24 8.37
C HIS A 52 -2.40 6.28 8.62
N TRP A 53 -2.02 5.45 7.64
CA TRP A 53 -0.86 4.57 7.73
C TRP A 53 0.45 5.35 7.61
N ALA A 54 0.53 6.32 6.71
CA ALA A 54 1.68 7.21 6.61
C ALA A 54 1.93 7.94 7.94
N ARG A 55 0.86 8.47 8.57
CA ARG A 55 0.96 9.11 9.91
C ARG A 55 1.43 8.14 11.01
N LEU A 56 0.97 6.87 10.96
CA LEU A 56 1.43 5.86 11.92
C LEU A 56 2.92 5.56 11.78
N LEU A 57 3.43 5.59 10.55
CA LEU A 57 4.82 5.21 10.22
C LEU A 57 5.81 6.37 10.41
N ALA A 58 5.35 7.62 10.37
CA ALA A 58 6.21 8.78 10.55
C ALA A 58 6.77 8.86 11.99
N SER A 59 7.98 9.33 12.12
CA SER A 59 8.64 9.58 13.40
C SER A 59 9.72 10.65 13.22
N ALA A 60 10.32 11.15 14.32
CA ALA A 60 11.36 12.16 14.26
C ALA A 60 12.56 11.77 13.35
N ASP A 61 12.82 10.48 13.24
CA ASP A 61 13.97 9.94 12.48
C ASP A 61 13.54 9.28 11.15
N ARG A 62 12.27 9.40 10.74
CA ARG A 62 11.76 8.74 9.54
C ARG A 62 10.86 9.63 8.72
N LEU A 63 11.28 9.85 7.47
CA LEU A 63 10.47 10.48 6.44
C LEU A 63 9.49 9.47 5.85
N VAL A 64 8.24 9.86 5.69
CA VAL A 64 7.22 9.07 5.00
C VAL A 64 6.58 9.90 3.90
N THR A 65 6.54 9.35 2.71
CA THR A 65 5.83 9.93 1.57
C THR A 65 4.61 9.08 1.25
N GLY A 66 3.43 9.67 1.33
CA GLY A 66 2.18 9.05 0.88
C GLY A 66 1.84 9.47 -0.54
N ILE A 67 1.50 8.52 -1.39
CA ILE A 67 1.01 8.80 -2.74
C ILE A 67 -0.34 8.13 -2.99
N ASP A 68 -1.22 8.82 -3.68
CA ASP A 68 -2.52 8.30 -4.13
C ASP A 68 -2.94 9.00 -5.42
N VAL A 69 -3.67 8.31 -6.29
CA VAL A 69 -4.19 8.89 -7.53
C VAL A 69 -5.38 9.82 -7.31
N THR A 70 -5.99 9.78 -6.12
CA THR A 70 -7.21 10.51 -5.75
C THR A 70 -6.86 11.83 -5.09
N PRO A 71 -7.05 12.98 -5.75
CA PRO A 71 -6.68 14.30 -5.20
C PRO A 71 -7.37 14.61 -3.88
N GLU A 72 -8.61 14.15 -3.68
CA GLU A 72 -9.41 14.37 -2.48
C GLU A 72 -8.80 13.67 -1.26
N PHE A 73 -8.28 12.45 -1.43
CA PHE A 73 -7.56 11.74 -0.37
C PHE A 73 -6.28 12.50 0.01
N ILE A 74 -5.53 12.95 -0.97
CA ILE A 74 -4.29 13.71 -0.73
C ILE A 74 -4.59 15.06 -0.06
N ALA A 75 -5.65 15.76 -0.45
CA ALA A 75 -6.07 16.99 0.20
C ALA A 75 -6.43 16.75 1.68
N HIS A 76 -7.19 15.68 1.96
CA HIS A 76 -7.52 15.27 3.33
C HIS A 76 -6.25 14.91 4.13
N ALA A 77 -5.37 14.08 3.57
CA ALA A 77 -4.15 13.64 4.24
C ALA A 77 -3.24 14.82 4.61
N ARG A 78 -3.08 15.80 3.72
CA ARG A 78 -2.35 17.06 3.98
C ARG A 78 -2.98 17.90 5.08
N GLY A 79 -4.31 17.99 5.11
CA GLY A 79 -5.05 18.75 6.13
C GLY A 79 -5.08 18.08 7.51
N ALA A 80 -4.75 16.80 7.59
CA ALA A 80 -4.84 16.00 8.82
C ALA A 80 -3.53 15.95 9.62
N SER A 81 -2.43 16.53 9.13
CA SER A 81 -1.15 16.54 9.84
C SER A 81 -0.22 17.65 9.36
N ASP A 82 0.40 18.33 10.31
CA ASP A 82 1.48 19.31 10.10
C ASP A 82 2.88 18.72 10.40
N ASP A 83 3.00 17.38 10.47
CA ASP A 83 4.28 16.73 10.75
C ASP A 83 5.27 16.99 9.59
N PRO A 84 6.44 17.61 9.84
CA PRO A 84 7.41 17.91 8.81
C PRO A 84 8.05 16.66 8.17
N ASN A 85 7.90 15.50 8.77
CA ASN A 85 8.40 14.23 8.25
C ASN A 85 7.40 13.53 7.32
N LEU A 86 6.22 14.12 7.10
CA LEU A 86 5.20 13.62 6.18
C LEU A 86 5.12 14.48 4.92
N SER A 87 5.04 13.81 3.78
CA SER A 87 4.65 14.45 2.52
C SER A 87 3.57 13.62 1.83
N PHE A 88 2.67 14.29 1.11
CA PHE A 88 1.59 13.62 0.37
C PHE A 88 1.50 14.18 -1.04
N GLU A 89 1.44 13.29 -2.05
CA GLU A 89 1.45 13.69 -3.46
C GLU A 89 0.39 12.94 -4.26
N VAL A 90 -0.27 13.64 -5.19
CA VAL A 90 -1.16 12.99 -6.16
C VAL A 90 -0.31 12.32 -7.22
N MET A 91 -0.31 10.97 -7.24
CA MET A 91 0.60 10.21 -8.08
C MET A 91 0.10 8.78 -8.31
N ASP A 92 0.41 8.24 -9.49
CA ASP A 92 0.21 6.82 -9.79
C ASP A 92 1.41 6.01 -9.30
N MET A 93 1.15 5.02 -8.43
CA MET A 93 2.17 4.16 -7.86
C MET A 93 2.88 3.25 -8.89
N ALA A 94 2.30 3.07 -10.07
CA ALA A 94 2.89 2.28 -11.14
C ALA A 94 3.93 3.05 -11.96
N HIS A 95 3.97 4.39 -11.86
CA HIS A 95 4.89 5.25 -12.61
C HIS A 95 5.21 6.50 -11.78
N THR A 96 6.33 6.50 -11.10
CA THR A 96 6.73 7.61 -10.24
C THR A 96 7.99 8.31 -10.77
N PRO A 97 8.16 9.62 -10.53
CA PRO A 97 9.37 10.36 -10.92
C PRO A 97 10.54 10.17 -9.95
N TYR A 98 10.38 9.38 -8.88
CA TYR A 98 11.44 9.17 -7.91
C TYR A 98 12.60 8.39 -8.52
N ALA A 99 13.82 8.68 -8.07
CA ALA A 99 15.02 7.96 -8.49
C ALA A 99 15.01 6.51 -7.99
N ASP A 100 15.82 5.66 -8.65
CA ASP A 100 16.05 4.29 -8.18
C ASP A 100 16.62 4.30 -6.76
N GLY A 101 16.14 3.41 -5.91
CA GLY A 101 16.62 3.31 -4.54
C GLY A 101 16.28 4.53 -3.65
N SER A 102 15.15 5.19 -3.88
CA SER A 102 14.70 6.34 -3.07
C SER A 102 14.15 5.97 -1.70
N PHE A 103 13.72 4.72 -1.50
CA PHE A 103 13.04 4.30 -0.27
C PHE A 103 13.67 3.04 0.34
N ALA A 104 13.69 2.98 1.67
CA ALA A 104 14.08 1.79 2.42
C ALA A 104 12.90 0.82 2.62
N GLY A 105 11.67 1.32 2.58
CA GLY A 105 10.46 0.52 2.66
C GLY A 105 9.34 1.04 1.78
N ILE A 106 8.49 0.14 1.33
CA ILE A 106 7.23 0.46 0.65
C ILE A 106 6.10 -0.27 1.36
N LEU A 107 5.09 0.47 1.78
CA LEU A 107 3.80 -0.05 2.22
C LEU A 107 2.81 0.06 1.07
N ALA A 108 2.12 -1.02 0.73
CA ALA A 108 0.99 -1.00 -0.19
C ALA A 108 -0.18 -1.79 0.46
N TRP A 109 -0.93 -1.10 1.32
CA TRP A 109 -1.93 -1.73 2.18
C TRP A 109 -3.31 -1.59 1.58
N TYR A 110 -3.82 -2.68 0.99
CA TYR A 110 -5.08 -2.73 0.24
C TYR A 110 -5.21 -1.67 -0.86
N SER A 111 -4.09 -1.26 -1.44
CA SER A 111 -4.05 -0.30 -2.55
C SER A 111 -3.94 -0.98 -3.92
N LEU A 112 -3.10 -2.03 -4.04
CA LEU A 112 -2.99 -2.82 -5.27
C LEU A 112 -4.27 -3.58 -5.61
N ILE A 113 -5.17 -3.78 -4.66
CA ILE A 113 -6.44 -4.51 -4.91
C ILE A 113 -7.25 -3.92 -6.07
N HIS A 114 -7.08 -2.62 -6.35
CA HIS A 114 -7.76 -1.91 -7.45
C HIS A 114 -7.02 -1.98 -8.78
N THR A 115 -5.80 -2.50 -8.79
CA THR A 115 -5.00 -2.69 -9.99
C THR A 115 -5.48 -3.95 -10.72
N PRO A 116 -5.83 -3.89 -12.02
CA PRO A 116 -6.13 -5.09 -12.79
C PRO A 116 -4.93 -6.07 -12.79
N PRO A 117 -5.16 -7.38 -12.66
CA PRO A 117 -4.08 -8.38 -12.53
C PRO A 117 -2.99 -8.31 -13.62
N ALA A 118 -3.38 -7.93 -14.83
CA ALA A 118 -2.43 -7.75 -15.94
C ALA A 118 -1.38 -6.65 -15.70
N HIS A 119 -1.62 -5.74 -14.74
CA HIS A 119 -0.75 -4.62 -14.41
C HIS A 119 0.07 -4.84 -13.13
N PHE A 120 -0.19 -5.90 -12.35
CA PHE A 120 0.55 -6.19 -11.11
C PHE A 120 2.07 -6.22 -11.33
N THR A 121 2.52 -6.90 -12.39
CA THR A 121 3.96 -7.01 -12.70
C THR A 121 4.60 -5.64 -12.88
N GLY A 122 3.94 -4.72 -13.60
CA GLY A 122 4.47 -3.37 -13.83
C GLY A 122 4.62 -2.59 -12.51
N THR A 123 3.59 -2.62 -11.66
CA THR A 123 3.62 -1.94 -10.36
C THR A 123 4.68 -2.54 -9.42
N LEU A 124 4.79 -3.88 -9.37
CA LEU A 124 5.81 -4.54 -8.55
C LEU A 124 7.22 -4.26 -9.06
N THR A 125 7.42 -4.14 -10.39
CA THR A 125 8.70 -3.74 -10.98
C THR A 125 9.07 -2.30 -10.58
N GLU A 126 8.09 -1.40 -10.56
CA GLU A 126 8.31 -0.03 -10.08
C GLU A 126 8.69 -0.01 -8.59
N PHE A 127 7.99 -0.77 -7.75
CA PHE A 127 8.36 -0.90 -6.33
C PHE A 127 9.77 -1.45 -6.14
N TYR A 128 10.16 -2.45 -6.95
CA TYR A 128 11.52 -2.97 -6.93
C TYR A 128 12.55 -1.92 -7.29
N ARG A 129 12.28 -1.10 -8.31
CA ARG A 129 13.15 0.00 -8.73
C ARG A 129 13.34 1.03 -7.61
N LEU A 130 12.24 1.40 -6.95
CA LEU A 130 12.20 2.44 -5.91
C LEU A 130 12.91 2.03 -4.62
N LEU A 131 12.97 0.75 -4.30
CA LEU A 131 13.63 0.27 -3.08
C LEU A 131 15.15 0.27 -3.22
N ILE A 132 15.83 0.63 -2.13
CA ILE A 132 17.27 0.39 -1.97
C ILE A 132 17.55 -1.12 -1.96
N PRO A 133 18.78 -1.59 -2.26
CA PRO A 133 19.19 -2.96 -1.93
C PRO A 133 18.91 -3.25 -0.44
N GLY A 134 18.36 -4.42 -0.15
CA GLY A 134 17.90 -4.78 1.20
C GLY A 134 16.60 -4.12 1.65
N GLY A 135 15.97 -3.27 0.82
CA GLY A 135 14.71 -2.61 1.14
C GLY A 135 13.53 -3.58 1.25
N SER A 136 12.55 -3.23 2.08
CA SER A 136 11.41 -4.10 2.42
C SER A 136 10.10 -3.60 1.80
N LEU A 137 9.30 -4.52 1.30
CA LEU A 137 7.96 -4.31 0.79
C LEU A 137 6.93 -5.02 1.68
N LEU A 138 5.92 -4.29 2.17
CA LEU A 138 4.78 -4.85 2.88
C LEU A 138 3.51 -4.66 2.04
N LEU A 139 2.85 -5.76 1.72
CA LEU A 139 1.64 -5.80 0.90
C LEU A 139 0.46 -6.36 1.70
N GLY A 140 -0.69 -5.69 1.62
CA GLY A 140 -1.99 -6.20 2.08
C GLY A 140 -2.95 -6.38 0.90
N MET A 141 -3.54 -7.57 0.75
CA MET A 141 -4.44 -7.93 -0.34
C MET A 141 -5.64 -8.74 0.18
N PHE A 142 -6.68 -8.87 -0.63
CA PHE A 142 -7.77 -9.82 -0.35
C PHE A 142 -7.47 -11.17 -0.99
N LEU A 143 -7.54 -12.23 -0.16
CA LEU A 143 -7.27 -13.60 -0.56
C LEU A 143 -8.51 -14.24 -1.18
N GLY A 144 -8.33 -14.91 -2.31
CA GLY A 144 -9.37 -15.63 -3.04
C GLY A 144 -8.87 -16.20 -4.36
N GLU A 145 -9.80 -16.46 -5.28
CA GLU A 145 -9.45 -16.89 -6.62
C GLU A 145 -8.74 -15.75 -7.37
N HIS A 146 -7.51 -16.02 -7.82
CA HIS A 146 -6.65 -15.01 -8.43
C HIS A 146 -7.29 -14.36 -9.64
N GLY A 147 -7.34 -13.03 -9.62
CA GLY A 147 -7.89 -12.21 -10.70
C GLY A 147 -9.42 -12.12 -10.73
N LEU A 148 -10.13 -12.82 -9.84
CA LEU A 148 -11.57 -12.69 -9.75
C LEU A 148 -11.95 -11.29 -9.25
N PRO A 149 -12.75 -10.51 -10.01
CA PRO A 149 -13.16 -9.17 -9.58
C PRO A 149 -14.29 -9.24 -8.53
N PHE A 150 -14.34 -8.23 -7.67
CA PHE A 150 -15.46 -8.03 -6.74
C PHE A 150 -15.76 -6.54 -6.56
N ALA A 151 -16.99 -6.24 -6.12
CA ALA A 151 -17.38 -4.88 -5.76
C ALA A 151 -16.72 -4.47 -4.43
N HIS A 152 -15.99 -3.36 -4.43
CA HIS A 152 -15.40 -2.74 -3.26
C HIS A 152 -15.97 -1.33 -3.08
N ALA A 153 -15.78 -0.72 -1.89
CA ALA A 153 -16.38 0.57 -1.56
C ALA A 153 -15.99 1.69 -2.52
N VAL A 154 -14.75 1.73 -2.99
CA VAL A 154 -14.23 2.76 -3.88
C VAL A 154 -14.49 2.42 -5.34
N THR A 155 -14.05 1.24 -5.79
CA THR A 155 -14.18 0.77 -7.17
C THR A 155 -14.03 -0.76 -7.21
N THR A 156 -14.01 -1.37 -8.40
CA THR A 156 -13.73 -2.80 -8.57
C THR A 156 -12.38 -3.14 -7.94
N ALA A 157 -12.35 -4.23 -7.20
CA ALA A 157 -11.13 -4.81 -6.64
C ALA A 157 -10.98 -6.27 -7.11
N TYR A 158 -9.78 -6.83 -6.93
CA TYR A 158 -9.43 -8.17 -7.40
C TYR A 158 -8.86 -9.00 -6.26
N TYR A 159 -9.29 -10.26 -6.19
CA TYR A 159 -8.68 -11.24 -5.31
C TYR A 159 -7.34 -11.71 -5.85
N VAL A 160 -6.49 -12.18 -4.93
CA VAL A 160 -5.24 -12.87 -5.27
C VAL A 160 -5.17 -14.20 -4.53
N SER A 161 -4.45 -15.17 -5.08
CA SER A 161 -4.09 -16.38 -4.37
C SER A 161 -2.63 -16.28 -3.88
N VAL A 162 -2.30 -16.98 -2.82
CA VAL A 162 -0.94 -17.00 -2.26
C VAL A 162 0.09 -17.44 -3.31
N PRO A 163 -0.07 -18.59 -4.02
CA PRO A 163 0.96 -19.05 -4.95
C PRO A 163 1.23 -18.07 -6.09
N GLU A 164 0.16 -17.55 -6.70
CA GLU A 164 0.28 -16.69 -7.88
C GLU A 164 0.83 -15.30 -7.52
N PHE A 165 0.41 -14.75 -6.38
CA PHE A 165 0.89 -13.42 -5.98
C PHE A 165 2.32 -13.47 -5.45
N SER A 166 2.72 -14.51 -4.72
CA SER A 166 4.13 -14.75 -4.34
C SER A 166 5.02 -14.88 -5.58
N ALA A 167 4.59 -15.68 -6.56
CA ALA A 167 5.31 -15.83 -7.82
C ALA A 167 5.40 -14.51 -8.62
N LEU A 168 4.42 -13.60 -8.50
CA LEU A 168 4.48 -12.26 -9.08
C LEU A 168 5.58 -11.42 -8.42
N CYS A 169 5.65 -11.44 -7.09
CA CYS A 169 6.72 -10.75 -6.34
C CYS A 169 8.11 -11.30 -6.73
N GLU A 170 8.27 -12.61 -6.79
CA GLU A 170 9.52 -13.25 -7.16
C GLU A 170 9.94 -12.92 -8.61
N ARG A 171 9.00 -12.92 -9.55
CA ARG A 171 9.27 -12.51 -10.95
C ARG A 171 9.66 -11.03 -11.07
N ALA A 172 9.21 -10.18 -10.16
CA ALA A 172 9.63 -8.78 -10.09
C ALA A 172 11.01 -8.60 -9.43
N GLY A 173 11.64 -9.69 -8.93
CA GLY A 173 12.97 -9.70 -8.35
C GLY A 173 13.00 -9.75 -6.82
N PHE A 174 11.85 -9.76 -6.14
CA PHE A 174 11.79 -9.83 -4.69
C PHE A 174 12.04 -11.25 -4.16
N THR A 175 12.59 -11.33 -2.96
CA THR A 175 12.54 -12.52 -2.11
C THR A 175 11.33 -12.39 -1.18
N VAL A 176 10.38 -13.31 -1.24
CA VAL A 176 9.26 -13.38 -0.30
C VAL A 176 9.75 -13.96 1.03
N GLU A 177 9.69 -13.15 2.10
CA GLU A 177 10.20 -13.55 3.43
C GLU A 177 9.09 -14.11 4.32
N GLU A 178 7.90 -13.47 4.30
CA GLU A 178 6.77 -13.88 5.13
C GLU A 178 5.47 -13.83 4.34
N VAL A 179 4.61 -14.80 4.61
CA VAL A 179 3.25 -14.86 4.07
C VAL A 179 2.30 -15.15 5.22
N HIS A 180 1.36 -14.27 5.46
CA HIS A 180 0.33 -14.45 6.47
C HIS A 180 -1.05 -14.41 5.82
N THR A 181 -1.92 -15.31 6.26
CA THR A 181 -3.32 -15.32 5.85
C THR A 181 -4.22 -15.20 7.09
N ARG A 182 -5.30 -14.43 6.97
CA ARG A 182 -6.28 -14.28 8.04
C ARG A 182 -7.68 -14.46 7.47
N SER A 183 -8.43 -15.40 8.06
CA SER A 183 -9.85 -15.59 7.81
C SER A 183 -10.64 -15.25 9.07
N THR A 184 -11.66 -14.42 8.93
CA THR A 184 -12.55 -14.05 10.04
C THR A 184 -13.88 -14.80 9.99
N GLY A 185 -14.16 -15.53 8.91
CA GLY A 185 -15.42 -16.22 8.66
C GLY A 185 -16.63 -15.31 8.44
N ARG A 186 -16.47 -13.99 8.61
CA ARG A 186 -17.52 -12.97 8.43
C ARG A 186 -17.22 -11.96 7.32
N HIS A 187 -15.95 -11.79 7.00
CA HIS A 187 -15.45 -10.86 5.99
C HIS A 187 -14.58 -11.61 4.98
N ARG A 188 -14.07 -10.89 3.98
CA ARG A 188 -13.13 -11.44 3.01
C ARG A 188 -11.87 -11.91 3.72
N ASP A 189 -11.29 -12.98 3.24
CA ASP A 189 -10.01 -13.46 3.71
C ASP A 189 -8.89 -12.51 3.26
N HIS A 190 -7.87 -12.40 4.07
CA HIS A 190 -6.77 -11.46 3.90
C HIS A 190 -5.46 -12.19 3.62
N LEU A 191 -4.63 -11.59 2.77
CA LEU A 191 -3.26 -11.99 2.50
C LEU A 191 -2.34 -10.82 2.86
N THR A 192 -1.29 -11.11 3.61
CA THR A 192 -0.17 -10.20 3.82
C THR A 192 1.12 -10.85 3.32
N ILE A 193 1.92 -10.10 2.58
CA ILE A 193 3.24 -10.51 2.13
C ILE A 193 4.27 -9.49 2.61
N VAL A 194 5.34 -9.98 3.24
CA VAL A 194 6.59 -9.25 3.43
C VAL A 194 7.58 -9.77 2.41
N ALA A 195 8.11 -8.87 1.60
CA ALA A 195 9.10 -9.22 0.58
C ALA A 195 10.29 -8.25 0.67
N ARG A 196 11.45 -8.70 0.20
CA ARG A 196 12.71 -7.94 0.26
C ARG A 196 13.37 -7.85 -1.09
N LYS A 197 13.89 -6.68 -1.43
CA LYS A 197 14.84 -6.52 -2.53
C LYS A 197 16.20 -7.09 -2.09
N PRO A 198 16.78 -8.05 -2.82
CA PRO A 198 18.14 -8.55 -2.52
C PRO A 198 19.18 -7.45 -2.39
N ASN A 199 20.32 -7.75 -1.73
CA ASN A 199 21.40 -6.78 -1.48
C ASN A 199 22.39 -6.61 -2.64
N ASP A 200 22.25 -7.41 -3.68
CA ASP A 200 23.20 -7.48 -4.82
C ASP A 200 22.61 -6.86 -6.09
#